data_93241297f64dd25e8b5e832611ec6fce
#
_entry.id   93241297f64dd25e8b5e832611ec6fce
#
_cell.length_a   1.000
_cell.length_b   1.000
_cell.length_c   1.000
_cell.angle_alpha   90.00
_cell.angle_beta   90.00
_cell.angle_gamma   90.00
#
_symmetry.space_group_name_H-M   'P 1'
#
loop_
_entity.id
_entity.type
_entity.pdbx_description
1 polymer ?
#
loop_
_entity_poly.entity_id
_entity_poly.type
_entity_poly.pdbx_seq_one_letter_code
_entity_poly.pdbx_strand_id
1 'polypeptide(L)'
;TFDKFVLNQYLRGYGVSVADSLLIRKGYEEVVSDDEVEERIGMPCFVKPAADGSSFGVSKVKNADQLAPALRVAFMESDEVMIEGYMKGTEISIGCYKTRDKMVVFPATEVVTSNEFFDYDAKYNGQVQEITPARIADETAKRVADETAKIYNILHCNGIIRIDYIISKDAEGNDQINMLEINTTPGMTATSFIPQQVRAAGLDIKQVLTDIVENQF
;
A
#
# COMPACT_ATOMS: atom_id res chain seq x y z
N THR A 1 -2.00 -11.95 0.42
CA THR A 1 -1.54 -10.56 0.15
C THR A 1 -1.59 -10.20 -1.33
N PHE A 2 -1.55 -11.18 -2.24
CA PHE A 2 -1.54 -10.92 -3.68
C PHE A 2 -2.87 -10.33 -4.18
N ASP A 3 -4.01 -10.84 -3.69
CA ASP A 3 -5.33 -10.25 -3.94
C ASP A 3 -5.57 -9.06 -3.01
N LYS A 4 -5.58 -7.85 -3.59
CA LYS A 4 -5.72 -6.58 -2.86
C LYS A 4 -7.10 -6.42 -2.22
N PHE A 5 -8.17 -6.83 -2.93
CA PHE A 5 -9.52 -6.70 -2.42
C PHE A 5 -9.74 -7.61 -1.22
N VAL A 6 -9.40 -8.90 -1.34
CA VAL A 6 -9.53 -9.87 -0.23
C VAL A 6 -8.69 -9.45 0.97
N LEU A 7 -7.45 -8.99 0.73
CA LEU A 7 -6.57 -8.48 1.78
C LEU A 7 -7.20 -7.30 2.53
N ASN A 8 -7.73 -6.31 1.81
CA ASN A 8 -8.34 -5.13 2.39
C ASN A 8 -9.57 -5.51 3.23
N GLN A 9 -10.45 -6.38 2.71
CA GLN A 9 -11.63 -6.82 3.46
C GLN A 9 -11.25 -7.62 4.72
N TYR A 10 -10.23 -8.48 4.62
CA TYR A 10 -9.73 -9.23 5.77
C TYR A 10 -9.18 -8.30 6.86
N LEU A 11 -8.31 -7.37 6.51
CA LEU A 11 -7.69 -6.44 7.45
C LEU A 11 -8.69 -5.44 8.06
N ARG A 12 -9.70 -5.01 7.27
CA ARG A 12 -10.81 -4.18 7.77
C ARG A 12 -11.55 -4.88 8.91
N GLY A 13 -11.71 -6.20 8.86
CA GLY A 13 -12.31 -7.00 9.93
C GLY A 13 -11.53 -6.93 11.26
N TYR A 14 -10.25 -6.56 11.23
CA TYR A 14 -9.41 -6.33 12.40
C TYR A 14 -9.23 -4.85 12.76
N GLY A 15 -10.05 -3.97 12.16
CA GLY A 15 -10.00 -2.53 12.43
C GLY A 15 -8.79 -1.81 11.82
N VAL A 16 -8.18 -2.38 10.77
CA VAL A 16 -7.19 -1.67 9.94
C VAL A 16 -7.94 -0.75 8.99
N SER A 17 -7.55 0.52 8.96
CA SER A 17 -8.12 1.48 8.00
C SER A 17 -7.59 1.20 6.61
N VAL A 18 -8.49 0.99 5.67
CA VAL A 18 -8.26 0.77 4.24
C VAL A 18 -9.29 1.55 3.44
N ALA A 19 -8.97 1.92 2.20
CA ALA A 19 -9.92 2.58 1.32
C ALA A 19 -11.18 1.75 1.10
N ASP A 20 -12.32 2.41 0.93
CA ASP A 20 -13.54 1.75 0.48
C ASP A 20 -13.34 1.23 -0.93
N SER A 21 -13.84 0.04 -1.18
CA SER A 21 -13.61 -0.64 -2.45
C SER A 21 -14.77 -1.53 -2.89
N LEU A 22 -14.89 -1.70 -4.21
CA LEU A 22 -15.79 -2.61 -4.87
C LEU A 22 -14.98 -3.59 -5.71
N LEU A 23 -15.43 -4.85 -5.79
CA LEU A 23 -14.87 -5.87 -6.67
C LEU A 23 -15.82 -6.09 -7.84
N ILE A 24 -15.32 -5.98 -9.06
CA ILE A 24 -16.06 -6.28 -10.27
C ILE A 24 -15.40 -7.48 -10.96
N ARG A 25 -16.22 -8.43 -11.39
CA ARG A 25 -15.78 -9.61 -12.12
C ARG A 25 -16.15 -9.49 -13.59
N LYS A 26 -15.29 -9.95 -14.46
CA LYS A 26 -15.53 -10.01 -15.89
C LYS A 26 -16.81 -10.79 -16.21
N GLY A 27 -17.68 -10.20 -17.05
CA GLY A 27 -18.99 -10.74 -17.35
C GLY A 27 -20.10 -10.36 -16.36
N TYR A 28 -19.77 -9.56 -15.33
CA TYR A 28 -20.72 -9.03 -14.35
C TYR A 28 -20.59 -7.51 -14.18
N GLU A 29 -20.01 -6.82 -15.18
CA GLU A 29 -19.72 -5.38 -15.15
C GLU A 29 -20.99 -4.54 -15.07
N GLU A 30 -22.11 -5.02 -15.66
CA GLU A 30 -23.40 -4.34 -15.65
C GLU A 30 -24.11 -4.34 -14.30
N VAL A 31 -23.61 -5.14 -13.33
CA VAL A 31 -24.20 -5.22 -11.98
C VAL A 31 -23.86 -4.00 -11.12
N VAL A 32 -22.83 -3.24 -11.50
CA VAL A 32 -22.39 -2.04 -10.76
C VAL A 32 -22.57 -0.82 -11.65
N SER A 33 -23.51 0.06 -11.28
CA SER A 33 -23.76 1.30 -12.03
C SER A 33 -22.75 2.40 -11.63
N ASP A 34 -22.58 3.38 -12.51
CA ASP A 34 -21.75 4.57 -12.24
C ASP A 34 -22.23 5.31 -10.99
N ASP A 35 -23.56 5.41 -10.80
CA ASP A 35 -24.16 6.03 -9.61
C ASP A 35 -23.80 5.27 -8.32
N GLU A 36 -23.78 3.93 -8.36
CA GLU A 36 -23.37 3.12 -7.21
C GLU A 36 -21.89 3.32 -6.86
N VAL A 37 -21.03 3.44 -7.87
CA VAL A 37 -19.61 3.74 -7.64
C VAL A 37 -19.47 5.12 -7.01
N GLU A 38 -20.19 6.13 -7.52
CA GLU A 38 -20.13 7.48 -6.98
C GLU A 38 -20.66 7.55 -5.54
N GLU A 39 -21.75 6.85 -5.22
CA GLU A 39 -22.35 6.83 -3.88
C GLU A 39 -21.47 6.09 -2.85
N ARG A 40 -20.89 4.93 -3.22
CA ARG A 40 -20.18 4.05 -2.29
C ARG A 40 -18.69 4.32 -2.19
N ILE A 41 -18.07 4.75 -3.27
CA ILE A 41 -16.62 4.95 -3.40
C ILE A 41 -16.28 6.43 -3.48
N GLY A 42 -17.06 7.21 -4.23
CA GLY A 42 -16.80 8.61 -4.53
C GLY A 42 -15.80 8.81 -5.66
N MET A 43 -15.67 10.07 -6.09
CA MET A 43 -14.70 10.48 -7.10
C MET A 43 -13.74 11.53 -6.52
N PRO A 44 -12.46 11.49 -6.90
CA PRO A 44 -11.82 10.53 -7.78
C PRO A 44 -11.65 9.16 -7.12
N CYS A 45 -11.54 8.10 -7.94
CA CYS A 45 -11.24 6.74 -7.49
C CYS A 45 -10.14 6.11 -8.35
N PHE A 46 -9.63 4.94 -7.93
CA PHE A 46 -8.74 4.11 -8.72
C PHE A 46 -9.45 2.86 -9.21
N VAL A 47 -9.21 2.51 -10.47
CA VAL A 47 -9.61 1.23 -11.07
C VAL A 47 -8.33 0.44 -11.33
N LYS A 48 -8.24 -0.77 -10.79
CA LYS A 48 -7.01 -1.57 -10.86
C LYS A 48 -7.32 -3.08 -10.85
N PRO A 49 -6.48 -3.92 -11.45
CA PRO A 49 -6.54 -5.37 -11.26
C PRO A 49 -6.51 -5.74 -9.77
N ALA A 50 -7.36 -6.66 -9.34
CA ALA A 50 -7.40 -7.09 -7.93
C ALA A 50 -6.15 -7.86 -7.54
N ALA A 51 -5.60 -8.66 -8.46
CA ALA A 51 -4.45 -9.52 -8.25
C ALA A 51 -3.39 -9.28 -9.33
N ASP A 52 -2.62 -8.21 -9.20
CA ASP A 52 -1.48 -7.91 -10.06
C ASP A 52 -0.48 -6.99 -9.36
N GLY A 53 0.72 -6.80 -9.95
CA GLY A 53 1.80 -5.97 -9.44
C GLY A 53 2.20 -4.83 -10.39
N SER A 54 3.17 -4.03 -9.96
CA SER A 54 3.83 -2.99 -10.78
C SER A 54 2.93 -1.92 -11.39
N SER A 55 1.72 -1.73 -10.87
CA SER A 55 0.75 -0.72 -11.33
C SER A 55 0.28 -0.88 -12.79
N PHE A 56 0.40 -2.07 -13.40
CA PHE A 56 -0.21 -2.36 -14.69
C PHE A 56 -1.72 -2.33 -14.59
N GLY A 57 -2.38 -1.78 -15.63
CA GLY A 57 -3.85 -1.68 -15.67
C GLY A 57 -4.48 -0.73 -14.66
N VAL A 58 -3.69 0.06 -13.92
CA VAL A 58 -4.19 1.03 -12.93
C VAL A 58 -4.57 2.33 -13.62
N SER A 59 -5.77 2.83 -13.33
CA SER A 59 -6.28 4.11 -13.84
C SER A 59 -6.87 4.94 -12.72
N LYS A 60 -6.54 6.24 -12.67
CA LYS A 60 -7.23 7.22 -11.83
C LYS A 60 -8.43 7.77 -12.59
N VAL A 61 -9.61 7.56 -12.04
CA VAL A 61 -10.90 7.98 -12.59
C VAL A 61 -11.35 9.23 -11.83
N LYS A 62 -11.56 10.34 -12.54
CA LYS A 62 -11.94 11.64 -11.97
C LYS A 62 -13.45 11.91 -12.06
N ASN A 63 -14.14 11.25 -12.99
CA ASN A 63 -15.56 11.36 -13.21
C ASN A 63 -16.11 10.08 -13.86
N ALA A 64 -17.44 9.90 -13.87
CA ALA A 64 -18.13 8.71 -14.36
C ALA A 64 -17.77 8.34 -15.81
N ASP A 65 -17.59 9.32 -16.71
CA ASP A 65 -17.28 9.06 -18.12
C ASP A 65 -15.96 8.28 -18.30
N GLN A 66 -15.06 8.34 -17.35
CA GLN A 66 -13.76 7.65 -17.37
C GLN A 66 -13.84 6.21 -16.82
N LEU A 67 -14.93 5.83 -16.15
CA LEU A 67 -15.03 4.54 -15.46
C LEU A 67 -15.00 3.37 -16.42
N ALA A 68 -15.90 3.37 -17.44
CA ALA A 68 -15.96 2.28 -18.41
C ALA A 68 -14.66 2.11 -19.22
N PRO A 69 -13.96 3.17 -19.69
CA PRO A 69 -12.63 3.03 -20.27
C PRO A 69 -11.60 2.41 -19.29
N ALA A 70 -11.59 2.85 -18.04
CA ALA A 70 -10.66 2.34 -17.03
C ALA A 70 -10.87 0.86 -16.70
N LEU A 71 -12.15 0.43 -16.58
CA LEU A 71 -12.51 -0.98 -16.42
C LEU A 71 -12.00 -1.84 -17.57
N ARG A 72 -12.18 -1.38 -18.83
CA ARG A 72 -11.66 -2.11 -20.00
C ARG A 72 -10.16 -2.32 -19.94
N VAL A 73 -9.40 -1.31 -19.53
CA VAL A 73 -7.93 -1.40 -19.37
C VAL A 73 -7.57 -2.41 -18.28
N ALA A 74 -8.22 -2.32 -17.12
CA ALA A 74 -7.93 -3.23 -16.00
C ALA A 74 -8.33 -4.69 -16.32
N PHE A 75 -9.42 -4.91 -17.05
CA PHE A 75 -9.86 -6.24 -17.50
C PHE A 75 -8.99 -6.86 -18.61
N MET A 76 -8.06 -6.13 -19.20
CA MET A 76 -7.02 -6.74 -20.05
C MET A 76 -5.98 -7.50 -19.24
N GLU A 77 -5.78 -7.09 -17.98
CA GLU A 77 -4.76 -7.65 -17.09
C GLU A 77 -5.31 -8.71 -16.12
N SER A 78 -6.61 -8.62 -15.75
CA SER A 78 -7.22 -9.52 -14.76
C SER A 78 -8.70 -9.72 -14.99
N ASP A 79 -9.24 -10.89 -14.65
CA ASP A 79 -10.69 -11.15 -14.67
C ASP A 79 -11.41 -10.57 -13.42
N GLU A 80 -10.67 -10.08 -12.44
CA GLU A 80 -11.18 -9.38 -11.26
C GLU A 80 -10.55 -8.00 -11.14
N VAL A 81 -11.41 -6.97 -11.07
CA VAL A 81 -11.01 -5.56 -11.01
C VAL A 81 -11.56 -4.93 -9.74
N MET A 82 -10.70 -4.20 -9.04
CA MET A 82 -11.05 -3.44 -7.85
C MET A 82 -11.22 -1.97 -8.20
N ILE A 83 -12.34 -1.38 -7.78
CA ILE A 83 -12.53 0.07 -7.73
C ILE A 83 -12.28 0.49 -6.30
N GLU A 84 -11.39 1.45 -6.07
CA GLU A 84 -10.95 1.86 -4.75
C GLU A 84 -10.99 3.38 -4.62
N GLY A 85 -11.49 3.87 -3.49
CA GLY A 85 -11.55 5.30 -3.18
C GLY A 85 -10.17 5.95 -3.11
N TYR A 86 -10.06 7.16 -3.64
CA TYR A 86 -8.82 7.94 -3.57
C TYR A 86 -8.58 8.46 -2.15
N MET A 87 -7.47 8.09 -1.57
CA MET A 87 -7.01 8.62 -0.28
C MET A 87 -6.02 9.76 -0.52
N LYS A 88 -6.39 10.97 -0.10
CA LYS A 88 -5.52 12.15 -0.19
C LYS A 88 -4.66 12.25 1.07
N GLY A 89 -3.34 12.25 0.93
CA GLY A 89 -2.44 12.34 2.07
C GLY A 89 -0.97 12.21 1.70
N THR A 90 -0.15 12.02 2.71
CA THR A 90 1.28 11.73 2.56
C THR A 90 1.47 10.22 2.40
N GLU A 91 2.07 9.81 1.31
CA GLU A 91 2.42 8.41 1.09
C GLU A 91 3.72 8.07 1.83
N ILE A 92 3.69 7.00 2.59
CA ILE A 92 4.86 6.45 3.27
C ILE A 92 4.96 4.95 3.06
N SER A 93 6.18 4.46 3.08
CA SER A 93 6.50 3.05 2.97
C SER A 93 7.32 2.62 4.17
N ILE A 94 7.03 1.47 4.78
CA ILE A 94 7.70 1.00 5.98
C ILE A 94 7.95 -0.50 5.95
N GLY A 95 9.18 -0.91 6.23
CA GLY A 95 9.56 -2.30 6.32
C GLY A 95 9.59 -2.82 7.74
N CYS A 96 9.34 -4.12 7.89
CA CYS A 96 9.48 -4.79 9.17
C CYS A 96 9.79 -6.28 9.00
N TYR A 97 10.32 -6.88 10.07
CA TYR A 97 10.47 -8.33 10.22
C TYR A 97 10.36 -8.72 11.70
N LYS A 98 10.14 -10.00 11.94
CA LYS A 98 10.02 -10.54 13.29
C LYS A 98 10.94 -11.74 13.46
N THR A 99 11.62 -11.81 14.60
CA THR A 99 12.29 -13.01 15.08
C THR A 99 11.51 -13.58 16.27
N ARG A 100 11.97 -14.70 16.84
CA ARG A 100 11.36 -15.28 18.05
C ARG A 100 11.30 -14.29 19.21
N ASP A 101 12.31 -13.41 19.32
CA ASP A 101 12.52 -12.58 20.50
C ASP A 101 12.07 -11.12 20.30
N LYS A 102 12.00 -10.65 19.05
CA LYS A 102 11.73 -9.24 18.78
C LYS A 102 10.96 -9.00 17.49
N MET A 103 10.14 -7.95 17.49
CA MET A 103 9.62 -7.28 16.31
C MET A 103 10.51 -6.08 15.97
N VAL A 104 10.97 -6.00 14.73
CA VAL A 104 11.78 -4.89 14.24
C VAL A 104 10.99 -4.17 13.16
N VAL A 105 10.67 -2.90 13.39
CA VAL A 105 10.04 -2.00 12.44
C VAL A 105 11.03 -0.90 12.11
N PHE A 106 11.30 -0.69 10.83
CA PHE A 106 12.28 0.30 10.38
C PHE A 106 11.68 1.72 10.38
N PRO A 107 12.53 2.77 10.32
CA PRO A 107 12.04 4.12 10.01
C PRO A 107 11.32 4.14 8.67
N ALA A 108 10.17 4.80 8.60
CA ALA A 108 9.41 4.92 7.35
C ALA A 108 10.15 5.79 6.33
N THR A 109 9.89 5.54 5.05
CA THR A 109 10.30 6.38 3.92
C THR A 109 9.07 7.14 3.41
N GLU A 110 9.16 8.46 3.28
CA GLU A 110 8.18 9.29 2.61
C GLU A 110 8.41 9.24 1.10
N VAL A 111 7.33 9.05 0.35
CA VAL A 111 7.32 9.02 -1.11
C VAL A 111 6.73 10.35 -1.61
N VAL A 112 7.59 11.20 -2.17
CA VAL A 112 7.18 12.50 -2.72
C VAL A 112 7.19 12.41 -4.23
N THR A 113 6.02 12.52 -4.84
CA THR A 113 5.87 12.55 -6.30
C THR A 113 5.33 13.89 -6.77
N SER A 114 5.83 14.38 -7.90
CA SER A 114 5.24 15.51 -8.61
C SER A 114 4.01 15.11 -9.45
N ASN A 115 3.80 13.81 -9.65
CA ASN A 115 2.67 13.25 -10.38
C ASN A 115 1.43 13.19 -9.50
N GLU A 116 0.25 13.04 -10.12
CA GLU A 116 -1.02 12.90 -9.40
C GLU A 116 -1.09 11.64 -8.51
N PHE A 117 -0.25 10.64 -8.78
CA PHE A 117 -0.06 9.42 -7.96
C PHE A 117 1.26 8.74 -8.32
N PHE A 118 1.68 7.76 -7.49
CA PHE A 118 2.89 6.97 -7.68
C PHE A 118 2.66 5.86 -8.69
N ASP A 119 2.60 6.21 -9.98
CA ASP A 119 2.41 5.30 -11.11
C ASP A 119 3.71 4.60 -11.54
N TYR A 120 3.59 3.77 -12.59
CA TYR A 120 4.74 3.08 -13.16
C TYR A 120 5.83 4.04 -13.64
N ASP A 121 5.44 5.12 -14.31
CA ASP A 121 6.38 6.12 -14.83
C ASP A 121 7.08 6.87 -13.69
N ALA A 122 6.36 7.21 -12.63
CA ALA A 122 6.96 7.82 -11.44
C ALA A 122 7.98 6.88 -10.78
N LYS A 123 7.69 5.56 -10.72
CA LYS A 123 8.57 4.54 -10.12
C LYS A 123 9.92 4.40 -10.84
N TYR A 124 9.92 4.51 -12.16
CA TYR A 124 11.10 4.16 -12.97
C TYR A 124 11.78 5.33 -13.67
N ASN A 125 11.12 6.49 -13.79
CA ASN A 125 11.65 7.65 -14.52
C ASN A 125 12.22 8.77 -13.62
N GLY A 126 12.48 8.49 -12.34
CA GLY A 126 13.19 9.41 -11.42
C GLY A 126 12.39 10.66 -11.02
N GLN A 127 11.06 10.63 -11.15
CA GLN A 127 10.17 11.74 -10.76
C GLN A 127 9.71 11.65 -9.29
N VAL A 128 10.36 10.79 -8.50
CA VAL A 128 10.02 10.53 -7.12
C VAL A 128 11.22 10.86 -6.24
N GLN A 129 10.96 11.59 -5.16
CA GLN A 129 11.92 11.80 -4.10
C GLN A 129 11.53 10.88 -2.92
N GLU A 130 12.49 10.07 -2.48
CA GLU A 130 12.37 9.19 -1.33
C GLU A 130 13.11 9.82 -0.14
N ILE A 131 12.41 10.04 0.96
CA ILE A 131 12.97 10.69 2.16
C ILE A 131 12.87 9.73 3.34
N THR A 132 14.04 9.28 3.82
CA THR A 132 14.12 8.35 4.96
C THR A 132 15.03 8.96 6.04
N PRO A 133 14.57 9.14 7.29
CA PRO A 133 13.20 8.94 7.79
C PRO A 133 12.16 9.89 7.17
N ALA A 134 10.91 9.43 7.11
CA ALA A 134 9.77 10.22 6.64
C ALA A 134 9.55 11.47 7.51
N ARG A 135 9.12 12.58 6.88
CA ARG A 135 8.83 13.85 7.54
C ARG A 135 7.41 13.87 8.13
N ILE A 136 7.15 12.98 9.08
CA ILE A 136 5.90 12.87 9.84
C ILE A 136 6.18 13.12 11.32
N ALA A 137 5.14 13.48 12.09
CA ALA A 137 5.27 13.68 13.54
C ALA A 137 5.69 12.38 14.25
N ASP A 138 6.47 12.48 15.32
CA ASP A 138 6.95 11.33 16.08
C ASP A 138 5.81 10.45 16.60
N GLU A 139 4.69 11.06 17.03
CA GLU A 139 3.50 10.35 17.45
C GLU A 139 2.89 9.53 16.30
N THR A 140 2.80 10.12 15.10
CA THR A 140 2.32 9.45 13.91
C THR A 140 3.26 8.32 13.50
N ALA A 141 4.58 8.54 13.54
CA ALA A 141 5.57 7.52 13.25
C ALA A 141 5.43 6.31 14.19
N LYS A 142 5.21 6.56 15.48
CA LYS A 142 4.96 5.49 16.45
C LYS A 142 3.67 4.72 16.14
N ARG A 143 2.57 5.41 15.86
CA ARG A 143 1.29 4.77 15.52
C ARG A 143 1.40 3.94 14.23
N VAL A 144 2.15 4.41 13.23
CA VAL A 144 2.43 3.64 12.00
C VAL A 144 3.22 2.38 12.32
N ALA A 145 4.25 2.48 13.19
CA ALA A 145 5.04 1.31 13.59
C ALA A 145 4.18 0.28 14.37
N ASP A 146 3.33 0.74 15.28
CA ASP A 146 2.40 -0.13 16.04
C ASP A 146 1.40 -0.82 15.10
N GLU A 147 0.81 -0.10 14.13
CA GLU A 147 -0.12 -0.67 13.14
C GLU A 147 0.60 -1.66 12.21
N THR A 148 1.84 -1.36 11.81
CA THR A 148 2.67 -2.26 10.99
C THR A 148 2.93 -3.58 11.72
N ALA A 149 3.30 -3.53 13.00
CA ALA A 149 3.51 -4.71 13.83
C ALA A 149 2.21 -5.51 14.02
N LYS A 150 1.07 -4.83 14.21
CA LYS A 150 -0.26 -5.45 14.31
C LYS A 150 -0.61 -6.19 13.02
N ILE A 151 -0.47 -5.55 11.85
CA ILE A 151 -0.76 -6.18 10.54
C ILE A 151 0.15 -7.38 10.31
N TYR A 152 1.45 -7.28 10.61
CA TYR A 152 2.39 -8.39 10.50
C TYR A 152 1.93 -9.63 11.27
N ASN A 153 1.47 -9.44 12.51
CA ASN A 153 0.98 -10.53 13.36
C ASN A 153 -0.38 -11.07 12.89
N ILE A 154 -1.34 -10.22 12.46
CA ILE A 154 -2.64 -10.65 11.91
C ILE A 154 -2.48 -11.56 10.71
N LEU A 155 -1.54 -11.22 9.82
CA LEU A 155 -1.29 -11.98 8.59
C LEU A 155 -0.34 -13.17 8.80
N HIS A 156 0.15 -13.38 10.02
CA HIS A 156 1.15 -14.40 10.32
C HIS A 156 2.34 -14.36 9.35
N CYS A 157 2.81 -13.13 9.05
CA CYS A 157 3.92 -12.94 8.13
C CYS A 157 5.19 -13.60 8.65
N ASN A 158 6.04 -14.05 7.72
CA ASN A 158 7.35 -14.58 8.00
C ASN A 158 8.39 -13.86 7.13
N GLY A 159 9.59 -13.61 7.68
CA GLY A 159 10.61 -12.84 6.99
C GLY A 159 10.32 -11.34 6.95
N ILE A 160 10.87 -10.67 5.94
CA ILE A 160 10.75 -9.22 5.78
C ILE A 160 9.58 -8.87 4.87
N ILE A 161 8.78 -7.90 5.29
CA ILE A 161 7.69 -7.33 4.46
C ILE A 161 7.83 -5.81 4.39
N ARG A 162 7.13 -5.20 3.44
CA ARG A 162 6.95 -3.76 3.33
C ARG A 162 5.45 -3.45 3.27
N ILE A 163 5.02 -2.46 4.03
CA ILE A 163 3.66 -1.96 4.00
C ILE A 163 3.69 -0.50 3.56
N ASP A 164 2.83 -0.16 2.63
CA ASP A 164 2.67 1.18 2.10
C ASP A 164 1.39 1.79 2.70
N TYR A 165 1.45 3.04 3.15
CA TYR A 165 0.35 3.75 3.81
C TYR A 165 0.12 5.12 3.20
N ILE A 166 -1.12 5.61 3.33
CA ILE A 166 -1.46 7.02 3.15
C ILE A 166 -1.81 7.61 4.51
N ILE A 167 -1.08 8.63 4.92
CA ILE A 167 -1.40 9.42 6.11
C ILE A 167 -2.29 10.57 5.66
N SER A 168 -3.59 10.46 5.94
CA SER A 168 -4.59 11.49 5.66
C SER A 168 -4.94 12.27 6.93
N LYS A 169 -5.83 13.25 6.83
CA LYS A 169 -6.42 13.95 7.97
C LYS A 169 -7.89 13.54 8.12
N ASP A 170 -8.30 13.27 9.35
CA ASP A 170 -9.72 13.12 9.69
C ASP A 170 -10.43 14.48 9.77
N ALA A 171 -11.72 14.49 10.08
CA ALA A 171 -12.54 15.69 10.18
C ALA A 171 -12.05 16.65 11.29
N GLU A 172 -11.43 16.12 12.33
CA GLU A 172 -10.86 16.84 13.46
C GLU A 172 -9.43 17.32 13.20
N GLY A 173 -8.81 16.95 12.06
CA GLY A 173 -7.45 17.31 11.66
C GLY A 173 -6.36 16.40 12.22
N ASN A 174 -6.71 15.27 12.85
CA ASN A 174 -5.75 14.29 13.32
C ASN A 174 -5.26 13.40 12.17
N ASP A 175 -4.06 12.84 12.32
CA ASP A 175 -3.52 11.88 11.36
C ASP A 175 -4.31 10.57 11.40
N GLN A 176 -4.79 10.15 10.23
CA GLN A 176 -5.41 8.86 9.99
C GLN A 176 -4.44 8.01 9.16
N ILE A 177 -4.15 6.81 9.64
CA ILE A 177 -3.22 5.87 9.01
C ILE A 177 -4.03 4.88 8.19
N ASN A 178 -3.90 4.95 6.86
CA ASN A 178 -4.65 4.08 5.96
C ASN A 178 -3.67 3.16 5.23
N MET A 179 -3.84 1.85 5.37
CA MET A 179 -3.03 0.86 4.67
C MET A 179 -3.42 0.85 3.18
N LEU A 180 -2.40 0.95 2.32
CA LEU A 180 -2.54 0.97 0.88
C LEU A 180 -2.20 -0.39 0.24
N GLU A 181 -1.03 -0.93 0.56
CA GLU A 181 -0.53 -2.18 -0.04
C GLU A 181 0.46 -2.89 0.89
N ILE A 182 0.58 -4.22 0.74
CA ILE A 182 1.57 -5.04 1.45
C ILE A 182 2.39 -5.84 0.45
N ASN A 183 3.71 -5.68 0.52
CA ASN A 183 4.69 -6.39 -0.28
C ASN A 183 5.43 -7.41 0.58
N THR A 184 5.22 -8.70 0.30
CA THR A 184 5.86 -9.82 1.03
C THR A 184 7.20 -10.24 0.44
N THR A 185 7.57 -9.71 -0.72
CA THR A 185 8.87 -9.87 -1.37
C THR A 185 9.39 -8.49 -1.82
N PRO A 186 9.68 -7.58 -0.86
CA PRO A 186 10.09 -6.23 -1.20
C PRO A 186 11.44 -6.20 -1.90
N GLY A 187 11.65 -5.17 -2.73
CA GLY A 187 12.93 -4.94 -3.43
C GLY A 187 14.09 -4.81 -2.44
N MET A 188 15.24 -5.41 -2.81
CA MET A 188 16.45 -5.49 -1.99
C MET A 188 17.68 -4.92 -2.69
N THR A 189 17.52 -4.13 -3.77
CA THR A 189 18.64 -3.41 -4.39
C THR A 189 19.09 -2.26 -3.49
N ALA A 190 20.31 -1.77 -3.67
CA ALA A 190 20.87 -0.70 -2.82
C ALA A 190 19.99 0.56 -2.73
N THR A 191 19.20 0.82 -3.75
CA THR A 191 18.26 1.95 -3.85
C THR A 191 16.82 1.61 -3.49
N SER A 192 16.51 0.35 -3.15
CA SER A 192 15.17 -0.04 -2.67
C SER A 192 14.90 0.48 -1.26
N PHE A 193 13.62 0.64 -0.90
CA PHE A 193 13.21 1.17 0.41
C PHE A 193 13.79 0.39 1.58
N ILE A 194 13.74 -0.94 1.55
CA ILE A 194 14.22 -1.76 2.68
C ILE A 194 15.70 -1.50 3.01
N PRO A 195 16.67 -1.59 2.07
CA PRO A 195 18.06 -1.27 2.38
C PRO A 195 18.28 0.20 2.80
N GLN A 196 17.48 1.15 2.31
CA GLN A 196 17.55 2.54 2.77
C GLN A 196 17.10 2.66 4.23
N GLN A 197 15.98 2.03 4.60
CA GLN A 197 15.41 2.03 5.95
C GLN A 197 16.31 1.32 6.96
N VAL A 198 16.92 0.19 6.57
CA VAL A 198 17.91 -0.53 7.38
C VAL A 198 19.10 0.37 7.71
N ARG A 199 19.66 1.09 6.70
CA ARG A 199 20.74 2.06 6.94
C ARG A 199 20.30 3.20 7.85
N ALA A 200 19.09 3.75 7.65
CA ALA A 200 18.55 4.82 8.49
C ALA A 200 18.32 4.37 9.94
N ALA A 201 18.01 3.09 10.15
CA ALA A 201 17.92 2.47 11.48
C ALA A 201 19.29 2.22 12.13
N GLY A 202 20.41 2.49 11.45
CA GLY A 202 21.76 2.16 11.93
C GLY A 202 22.05 0.66 11.96
N LEU A 203 21.29 -0.15 11.21
CA LEU A 203 21.45 -1.59 11.13
C LEU A 203 22.27 -2.02 9.92
N ASP A 204 22.85 -3.22 9.99
CA ASP A 204 23.53 -3.87 8.88
C ASP A 204 22.55 -4.81 8.17
N ILE A 205 22.37 -4.66 6.86
CA ILE A 205 21.51 -5.50 6.04
C ILE A 205 21.89 -6.99 6.12
N LYS A 206 23.20 -7.29 6.25
CA LYS A 206 23.67 -8.67 6.42
C LYS A 206 23.16 -9.26 7.74
N GLN A 207 23.21 -8.47 8.82
CA GLN A 207 22.68 -8.92 10.10
C GLN A 207 21.15 -9.14 10.04
N VAL A 208 20.42 -8.23 9.42
CA VAL A 208 18.97 -8.37 9.22
C VAL A 208 18.62 -9.66 8.46
N LEU A 209 19.34 -9.95 7.37
CA LEU A 209 19.14 -11.18 6.61
C LEU A 209 19.55 -12.43 7.42
N THR A 210 20.61 -12.36 8.20
CA THR A 210 21.02 -13.44 9.10
C THR A 210 19.93 -13.71 10.15
N ASP A 211 19.42 -12.69 10.82
CA ASP A 211 18.33 -12.79 11.80
C ASP A 211 17.11 -13.50 11.19
N ILE A 212 16.75 -13.14 9.95
CA ILE A 212 15.60 -13.73 9.23
C ILE A 212 15.84 -15.22 8.93
N VAL A 213 17.03 -15.56 8.44
CA VAL A 213 17.38 -16.96 8.11
C VAL A 213 17.45 -17.81 9.39
N GLU A 214 18.15 -17.35 10.41
CA GLU A 214 18.27 -18.09 11.68
C GLU A 214 16.92 -18.28 12.39
N ASN A 215 15.99 -17.36 12.19
CA ASN A 215 14.63 -17.48 12.73
C ASN A 215 13.80 -18.61 12.13
N GLN A 216 14.27 -19.27 11.05
CA GLN A 216 13.58 -20.41 10.42
C GLN A 216 13.93 -21.74 11.10
N PHE A 217 14.99 -21.78 11.91
CA PHE A 217 15.47 -22.97 12.61
C PHE A 217 15.31 -22.83 14.13
#